data_f568fec47039fa2b3a7cd401eeae8645
#
_entry.id   f568fec47039fa2b3a7cd401eeae8645
#
_cell.length_a   1.000
_cell.length_b   1.000
_cell.length_c   1.000
_cell.angle_alpha   90.00
_cell.angle_beta   90.00
_cell.angle_gamma   90.00
#
_symmetry.space_group_name_H-M   'P 1'
#
loop_
_entity.id
_entity.type
_entity.pdbx_description
1 polymer ?
#
loop_
_entity_poly.entity_id
_entity_poly.type
_entity_poly.pdbx_seq_one_letter_code
_entity_poly.pdbx_strand_id
1 'polypeptide(L)'
;MGSSMATGNRLKPRAPFTRALFLTVFCLVLFIYTLRPSSIERPAQVQPQRNPMLNGSHVHMSDCTINKSQLEDLQDRYELGDEIEFARRYVRFHRQDIDRKPMTKIDMDLFPRGFDEIDIRNPPRRTTCLKPLEVPVPRSRTPNTVDASDLLFGISTTYSRLTDEEISPIKEWAHWLTDGNGKSNGAGLVLRLIDATVEELEETQAKMTDMGIDVKVYPTDSSIEMAKRYLSLLPALYNDTSRESRKFLVMCDDDTFYPSMHNLLDRLSQYDYRTDLYIGTLSEDVNNIQRHGSQAFGGAGVFFSIPLAEKVADKFDQCSTAEKIEEANTGWGPQGDILLRKCIHEHTETTLTLLRELHQLDIQGDPAGFYEGGLSPLSLHHFKGGMWHKARPYEGAQVIHACGEDCFLQRFQTADDFIISNGFSIAYYPKGIDFNIHQIEKTFTAAPDDYGWNLDFMLGPQRKNLLWTGRKVAWELMEAQVQKDGSVKQTYIRKTDDYRWTYGEGGNRMFEKDGVLELVWISS
;
A
#
# COMPACT_ATOMS: atom_id res chain seq x y z
N MET A 1 54.20 -16.45 41.72
CA MET A 1 54.73 -17.82 41.55
C MET A 1 53.97 -18.51 40.45
N GLY A 2 54.65 -18.82 39.38
CA GLY A 2 54.68 -19.85 38.38
C GLY A 2 53.74 -19.59 37.21
N SER A 3 54.13 -19.06 36.09
CA SER A 3 55.01 -19.53 34.99
C SER A 3 54.49 -20.79 34.29
N SER A 4 54.17 -20.64 33.02
CA SER A 4 54.63 -21.45 31.87
C SER A 4 53.54 -21.67 30.83
N MET A 5 53.72 -21.31 29.71
CA MET A 5 54.39 -21.60 28.45
C MET A 5 53.40 -21.84 27.30
N ALA A 6 53.65 -21.09 26.26
CA ALA A 6 53.03 -21.21 24.95
C ALA A 6 53.54 -22.44 24.20
N THR A 7 52.69 -23.07 23.39
CA THR A 7 53.14 -23.85 22.21
C THR A 7 52.38 -23.37 20.99
N GLY A 8 53.15 -22.78 20.08
CA GLY A 8 52.66 -22.36 18.78
C GLY A 8 52.54 -23.56 17.83
N ASN A 9 51.45 -23.62 17.11
CA ASN A 9 51.32 -24.49 15.95
C ASN A 9 51.32 -23.66 14.67
N ARG A 10 52.44 -23.78 13.93
CA ARG A 10 52.58 -23.21 12.58
C ARG A 10 51.76 -24.01 11.57
N LEU A 11 50.79 -23.36 10.96
CA LEU A 11 50.11 -23.91 9.80
C LEU A 11 50.95 -23.65 8.54
N LYS A 12 51.26 -24.75 7.85
CA LYS A 12 51.94 -24.76 6.53
C LYS A 12 51.03 -24.20 5.44
N PRO A 13 51.53 -23.51 4.42
CA PRO A 13 50.73 -22.99 3.31
C PRO A 13 50.31 -24.13 2.38
N ARG A 14 49.01 -24.20 2.06
CA ARG A 14 48.45 -25.09 1.05
C ARG A 14 48.65 -24.54 -0.35
N ALA A 15 48.90 -25.43 -1.28
CA ALA A 15 49.41 -25.29 -2.63
C ALA A 15 48.50 -24.48 -3.60
N PRO A 16 49.05 -23.93 -4.70
CA PRO A 16 48.41 -23.03 -5.65
C PRO A 16 47.36 -23.66 -6.57
N PHE A 17 47.05 -24.95 -6.44
CA PHE A 17 46.14 -25.68 -7.34
C PHE A 17 44.68 -25.33 -7.17
N THR A 18 44.24 -24.91 -6.00
CA THR A 18 42.84 -24.55 -5.74
C THR A 18 42.44 -23.16 -6.29
N ARG A 19 43.41 -22.26 -6.44
CA ARG A 19 43.11 -20.92 -7.03
C ARG A 19 42.95 -20.98 -8.56
N ALA A 20 43.65 -21.88 -9.23
CA ALA A 20 43.56 -22.06 -10.68
C ALA A 20 42.19 -22.72 -11.06
N LEU A 21 41.71 -23.65 -10.24
CA LEU A 21 40.41 -24.28 -10.48
C LEU A 21 39.22 -23.30 -10.30
N PHE A 22 39.28 -22.42 -9.31
CA PHE A 22 38.23 -21.40 -9.12
C PHE A 22 38.21 -20.34 -10.23
N LEU A 23 39.35 -19.94 -10.74
CA LEU A 23 39.44 -18.99 -11.86
C LEU A 23 38.92 -19.61 -13.17
N THR A 24 39.20 -20.88 -13.45
CA THR A 24 38.70 -21.59 -14.64
C THR A 24 37.18 -21.80 -14.58
N VAL A 25 36.62 -22.12 -13.44
CA VAL A 25 35.16 -22.27 -13.28
C VAL A 25 34.48 -20.91 -13.40
N PHE A 26 35.05 -19.86 -12.82
CA PHE A 26 34.51 -18.50 -12.90
C PHE A 26 34.54 -17.96 -14.35
N CYS A 27 35.63 -18.19 -15.09
CA CYS A 27 35.73 -17.82 -16.51
C CYS A 27 34.75 -18.63 -17.39
N LEU A 28 34.50 -19.90 -17.08
CA LEU A 28 33.54 -20.73 -17.81
C LEU A 28 32.09 -20.27 -17.57
N VAL A 29 31.75 -19.90 -16.35
CA VAL A 29 30.42 -19.33 -16.02
C VAL A 29 30.22 -17.99 -16.70
N LEU A 30 31.21 -17.11 -16.72
CA LEU A 30 31.16 -15.84 -17.46
C LEU A 30 31.03 -16.07 -18.98
N PHE A 31 31.72 -17.08 -19.54
CA PHE A 31 31.64 -17.37 -20.97
C PHE A 31 30.28 -17.96 -21.38
N ILE A 32 29.65 -18.75 -20.50
CA ILE A 32 28.29 -19.27 -20.73
C ILE A 32 27.25 -18.12 -20.65
N TYR A 33 27.47 -17.12 -19.77
CA TYR A 33 26.60 -15.95 -19.67
C TYR A 33 26.68 -15.03 -20.90
N THR A 34 27.85 -14.94 -21.55
CA THR A 34 28.05 -14.11 -22.75
C THR A 34 27.58 -14.79 -24.05
N LEU A 35 27.30 -16.11 -24.05
CA LEU A 35 26.84 -16.85 -25.22
C LEU A 35 25.32 -17.08 -25.26
N ARG A 36 24.54 -16.51 -24.33
CA ARG A 36 23.08 -16.52 -24.47
C ARG A 36 22.71 -15.50 -25.54
N PRO A 37 22.07 -15.93 -26.65
CA PRO A 37 21.50 -14.97 -27.59
C PRO A 37 20.42 -14.20 -26.86
N SER A 38 20.62 -12.88 -26.71
CA SER A 38 19.58 -11.97 -26.28
C SER A 38 18.51 -11.89 -27.37
N SER A 39 17.51 -12.74 -27.28
CA SER A 39 16.22 -12.47 -27.91
C SER A 39 15.59 -11.32 -27.12
N ILE A 40 15.92 -10.09 -27.50
CA ILE A 40 15.19 -8.90 -27.07
C ILE A 40 13.84 -8.97 -27.79
N GLU A 41 12.88 -9.65 -27.18
CA GLU A 41 11.48 -9.32 -27.43
C GLU A 41 11.26 -7.94 -26.81
N ARG A 42 11.00 -6.96 -27.67
CA ARG A 42 10.57 -5.63 -27.24
C ARG A 42 9.32 -5.81 -26.39
N PRO A 43 9.27 -5.27 -25.16
CA PRO A 43 8.02 -5.26 -24.41
C PRO A 43 6.98 -4.59 -25.28
N ALA A 44 5.82 -5.23 -25.40
CA ALA A 44 4.67 -4.63 -26.03
C ALA A 44 4.40 -3.29 -25.33
N GLN A 45 4.45 -2.20 -26.09
CA GLN A 45 4.07 -0.89 -25.61
C GLN A 45 2.64 -1.00 -25.06
N VAL A 46 2.50 -0.95 -23.74
CA VAL A 46 1.21 -0.74 -23.10
C VAL A 46 0.80 0.69 -23.42
N GLN A 47 0.03 0.84 -24.49
CA GLN A 47 -0.63 2.11 -24.77
C GLN A 47 -1.57 2.41 -23.60
N PRO A 48 -1.57 3.64 -23.06
CA PRO A 48 -2.57 4.04 -22.08
C PRO A 48 -3.96 3.85 -22.74
N GLN A 49 -4.74 2.91 -22.20
CA GLN A 49 -6.10 2.68 -22.65
C GLN A 49 -6.92 3.91 -22.30
N ARG A 50 -7.27 4.71 -23.32
CA ARG A 50 -8.30 5.74 -23.18
C ARG A 50 -9.61 5.06 -22.83
N ASN A 51 -10.08 5.24 -21.61
CA ASN A 51 -11.44 4.83 -21.26
C ASN A 51 -12.45 5.65 -22.09
N PRO A 52 -13.30 5.01 -22.88
CA PRO A 52 -14.39 5.73 -23.56
C PRO A 52 -15.40 6.19 -22.51
N MET A 53 -15.92 7.41 -22.68
CA MET A 53 -17.05 7.92 -21.90
C MET A 53 -18.16 6.88 -21.85
N LEU A 54 -18.62 6.55 -20.65
CA LEU A 54 -19.70 5.62 -20.37
C LEU A 54 -21.02 6.10 -21.00
N ASN A 55 -21.29 5.64 -22.21
CA ASN A 55 -22.67 5.48 -22.66
C ASN A 55 -23.17 4.18 -22.04
N GLY A 56 -24.19 4.26 -21.19
CA GLY A 56 -24.74 3.14 -20.46
C GLY A 56 -25.08 1.94 -21.33
N SER A 57 -24.12 1.03 -21.50
CA SER A 57 -24.35 -0.28 -22.06
C SER A 57 -24.79 -1.20 -20.93
N HIS A 58 -25.97 -1.80 -21.06
CA HIS A 58 -26.47 -2.83 -20.16
C HIS A 58 -25.41 -3.94 -20.03
N VAL A 59 -24.76 -4.03 -18.87
CA VAL A 59 -23.86 -5.13 -18.54
C VAL A 59 -24.69 -6.41 -18.58
N HIS A 60 -24.37 -7.34 -19.48
CA HIS A 60 -24.98 -8.66 -19.50
C HIS A 60 -24.63 -9.42 -18.21
N MET A 61 -25.57 -9.47 -17.29
CA MET A 61 -25.45 -9.89 -15.90
C MET A 61 -25.21 -11.39 -15.68
N SER A 62 -24.67 -12.12 -16.63
CA SER A 62 -24.54 -13.56 -16.49
C SER A 62 -23.42 -14.19 -17.29
N ASP A 63 -22.28 -13.52 -17.40
CA ASP A 63 -21.12 -14.21 -17.93
C ASP A 63 -20.45 -15.07 -16.85
N CYS A 64 -20.99 -16.29 -16.71
CA CYS A 64 -20.45 -17.32 -15.83
C CYS A 64 -19.46 -18.22 -16.60
N THR A 65 -18.97 -17.78 -17.75
CA THR A 65 -18.00 -18.48 -18.56
C THR A 65 -16.65 -18.49 -17.85
N ILE A 66 -16.04 -19.65 -17.78
CA ILE A 66 -14.67 -19.80 -17.27
C ILE A 66 -13.70 -19.50 -18.41
N ASN A 67 -12.75 -18.63 -18.14
CA ASN A 67 -11.63 -18.37 -19.03
C ASN A 67 -10.44 -19.26 -18.61
N LYS A 68 -10.18 -20.32 -19.39
CA LYS A 68 -9.10 -21.25 -19.12
C LYS A 68 -7.73 -20.57 -19.05
N SER A 69 -7.41 -19.72 -20.02
CA SER A 69 -6.10 -19.05 -20.07
C SER A 69 -5.87 -18.13 -18.86
N GLN A 70 -6.94 -17.54 -18.33
CA GLN A 70 -6.85 -16.75 -17.10
C GLN A 70 -6.59 -17.64 -15.87
N LEU A 71 -7.20 -18.82 -15.79
CA LEU A 71 -6.94 -19.75 -14.67
C LEU A 71 -5.51 -20.30 -14.75
N GLU A 72 -5.01 -20.62 -15.95
CA GLU A 72 -3.62 -21.04 -16.18
C GLU A 72 -2.63 -19.94 -15.77
N ASP A 73 -2.89 -18.69 -16.12
CA ASP A 73 -2.09 -17.53 -15.74
C ASP A 73 -2.11 -17.28 -14.21
N LEU A 74 -3.27 -17.46 -13.55
CA LEU A 74 -3.35 -17.44 -12.08
C LEU A 74 -2.58 -18.58 -11.44
N GLN A 75 -2.64 -19.78 -12.04
CA GLN A 75 -1.89 -20.96 -11.57
C GLN A 75 -0.39 -20.65 -11.59
N ASP A 76 0.11 -20.16 -12.72
CA ASP A 76 1.54 -19.86 -12.89
C ASP A 76 2.02 -18.76 -11.94
N ARG A 77 1.26 -17.66 -11.81
CA ARG A 77 1.66 -16.51 -10.96
C ARG A 77 1.56 -16.78 -9.48
N TYR A 78 0.59 -17.59 -9.05
CA TYR A 78 0.33 -17.84 -7.63
C TYR A 78 0.59 -19.27 -7.21
N GLU A 79 1.23 -20.08 -8.09
CA GLU A 79 1.62 -21.46 -7.80
C GLU A 79 0.42 -22.30 -7.29
N LEU A 80 -0.75 -22.18 -7.95
CA LEU A 80 -1.94 -22.91 -7.55
C LEU A 80 -1.84 -24.38 -7.91
N GLY A 81 -2.49 -25.26 -7.12
CA GLY A 81 -2.66 -26.67 -7.47
C GLY A 81 -3.42 -26.87 -8.78
N ASP A 82 -3.32 -28.08 -9.36
CA ASP A 82 -4.05 -28.43 -10.59
C ASP A 82 -5.58 -28.40 -10.40
N GLU A 83 -6.04 -28.70 -9.19
CA GLU A 83 -7.45 -28.65 -8.78
C GLU A 83 -7.65 -27.54 -7.76
N ILE A 84 -8.67 -26.71 -7.96
CA ILE A 84 -9.03 -25.59 -7.10
C ILE A 84 -10.51 -25.60 -6.71
N GLU A 85 -10.82 -24.99 -5.55
CA GLU A 85 -12.18 -24.54 -5.23
C GLU A 85 -12.41 -23.15 -5.84
N PHE A 86 -13.43 -22.99 -6.65
CA PHE A 86 -13.71 -21.76 -7.37
C PHE A 86 -15.13 -21.26 -7.15
N ALA A 87 -15.31 -19.96 -6.97
CA ALA A 87 -16.62 -19.33 -7.04
C ALA A 87 -16.51 -17.92 -7.63
N ARG A 88 -17.55 -17.53 -8.38
CA ARG A 88 -17.71 -16.16 -8.90
C ARG A 88 -19.02 -15.57 -8.43
N ARG A 89 -18.98 -14.33 -7.92
CA ARG A 89 -20.17 -13.57 -7.54
C ARG A 89 -20.14 -12.19 -8.18
N TYR A 90 -21.24 -11.84 -8.85
CA TYR A 90 -21.51 -10.46 -9.20
C TYR A 90 -22.03 -9.72 -7.97
N VAL A 91 -21.50 -8.53 -7.71
CA VAL A 91 -21.92 -7.63 -6.63
C VAL A 91 -22.53 -6.40 -7.30
N ARG A 92 -23.86 -6.27 -7.21
CA ARG A 92 -24.55 -5.10 -7.72
C ARG A 92 -24.69 -4.07 -6.62
N PHE A 93 -24.03 -2.93 -6.79
CA PHE A 93 -24.09 -1.86 -5.82
C PHE A 93 -25.16 -0.82 -6.18
N HIS A 94 -25.83 -0.34 -5.14
CA HIS A 94 -26.85 0.71 -5.21
C HIS A 94 -26.37 1.92 -4.43
N ARG A 95 -26.07 3.01 -5.13
CA ARG A 95 -25.65 4.27 -4.49
C ARG A 95 -26.83 4.90 -3.79
N GLN A 96 -26.71 5.13 -2.49
CA GLN A 96 -27.74 5.68 -1.63
C GLN A 96 -27.20 6.90 -0.86
N ASP A 97 -28.08 7.81 -0.49
CA ASP A 97 -27.72 8.96 0.37
C ASP A 97 -27.67 8.50 1.85
N ILE A 98 -26.66 7.72 2.16
CA ILE A 98 -26.37 7.16 3.49
C ILE A 98 -24.90 7.43 3.83
N ASP A 99 -24.62 7.56 5.12
CA ASP A 99 -23.24 7.64 5.60
C ASP A 99 -22.52 6.29 5.43
N ARG A 100 -21.20 6.35 5.19
CA ARG A 100 -20.36 5.17 5.20
C ARG A 100 -20.37 4.52 6.59
N LYS A 101 -20.75 3.25 6.63
CA LYS A 101 -20.70 2.43 7.85
C LYS A 101 -19.46 1.53 7.81
N PRO A 102 -18.79 1.30 8.94
CA PRO A 102 -17.68 0.34 9.01
C PRO A 102 -18.10 -1.10 8.63
N MET A 103 -19.39 -1.42 8.76
CA MET A 103 -19.99 -2.71 8.40
C MET A 103 -21.42 -2.50 7.93
N THR A 104 -21.77 -3.12 6.80
CA THR A 104 -23.13 -3.21 6.26
C THR A 104 -23.58 -4.67 6.27
N LYS A 105 -24.74 -4.97 6.85
CA LYS A 105 -25.34 -6.31 6.82
C LYS A 105 -26.16 -6.50 5.56
N ILE A 106 -26.03 -7.67 4.95
CA ILE A 106 -26.70 -8.09 3.72
C ILE A 106 -27.49 -9.37 4.02
N ASP A 107 -28.81 -9.33 3.83
CA ASP A 107 -29.70 -10.47 4.08
C ASP A 107 -29.71 -11.46 2.88
N MET A 108 -28.54 -11.77 2.37
CA MET A 108 -28.31 -12.74 1.28
C MET A 108 -27.02 -13.51 1.57
N ASP A 109 -27.01 -14.77 1.16
CA ASP A 109 -25.81 -15.58 1.17
C ASP A 109 -24.85 -15.14 0.07
N LEU A 110 -23.55 -15.14 0.38
CA LEU A 110 -22.51 -14.87 -0.61
C LEU A 110 -22.37 -16.07 -1.56
N PHE A 111 -22.26 -17.28 -1.02
CA PHE A 111 -22.06 -18.51 -1.80
C PHE A 111 -23.07 -19.62 -1.38
N PRO A 112 -24.36 -19.47 -1.71
CA PRO A 112 -25.44 -20.39 -1.23
C PRO A 112 -25.30 -21.82 -1.76
N ARG A 113 -24.43 -22.08 -2.73
CA ARG A 113 -24.16 -23.41 -3.30
C ARG A 113 -22.74 -23.90 -3.03
N GLY A 114 -21.98 -23.19 -2.16
CA GLY A 114 -20.57 -23.48 -1.93
C GLY A 114 -19.69 -23.12 -3.15
N PHE A 115 -18.68 -23.91 -3.36
CA PHE A 115 -17.65 -23.72 -4.39
C PHE A 115 -17.72 -24.81 -5.43
N ASP A 116 -17.42 -24.46 -6.70
CA ASP A 116 -17.22 -25.44 -7.77
C ASP A 116 -15.79 -25.99 -7.68
N GLU A 117 -15.63 -27.31 -7.79
CA GLU A 117 -14.32 -27.93 -7.95
C GLU A 117 -13.91 -27.88 -9.42
N ILE A 118 -12.74 -27.30 -9.72
CA ILE A 118 -12.26 -27.09 -11.09
C ILE A 118 -10.87 -27.69 -11.26
N ASP A 119 -10.71 -28.57 -12.25
CA ASP A 119 -9.43 -28.92 -12.85
C ASP A 119 -9.02 -27.80 -13.83
N ILE A 120 -7.93 -27.09 -13.53
CA ILE A 120 -7.44 -25.95 -14.32
C ILE A 120 -7.05 -26.39 -15.73
N ARG A 121 -6.55 -27.60 -15.91
CA ARG A 121 -6.15 -28.15 -17.22
C ARG A 121 -7.34 -28.42 -18.12
N ASN A 122 -8.48 -28.76 -17.52
CA ASN A 122 -9.71 -29.08 -18.25
C ASN A 122 -10.95 -28.47 -17.57
N PRO A 123 -11.05 -27.14 -17.44
CA PRO A 123 -12.13 -26.50 -16.71
C PRO A 123 -13.46 -26.67 -17.44
N PRO A 124 -14.60 -26.70 -16.72
CA PRO A 124 -15.90 -26.64 -17.33
C PRO A 124 -16.09 -25.29 -18.07
N ARG A 125 -16.94 -25.27 -19.08
CA ARG A 125 -17.20 -24.02 -19.83
C ARG A 125 -17.81 -22.91 -18.97
N ARG A 126 -18.53 -23.27 -17.91
CA ARG A 126 -19.24 -22.34 -17.02
C ARG A 126 -19.13 -22.80 -15.58
N THR A 127 -19.02 -21.83 -14.68
CA THR A 127 -19.23 -22.01 -13.25
C THR A 127 -20.69 -21.88 -12.87
N THR A 128 -21.03 -22.16 -11.63
CA THR A 128 -22.37 -21.94 -11.07
C THR A 128 -22.74 -20.45 -11.15
N CYS A 129 -23.82 -20.15 -11.85
CA CYS A 129 -24.35 -18.80 -12.01
C CYS A 129 -25.27 -18.45 -10.83
N LEU A 130 -24.86 -17.50 -10.02
CA LEU A 130 -25.64 -16.96 -8.91
C LEU A 130 -26.27 -15.61 -9.29
N LYS A 131 -27.44 -15.29 -8.69
CA LYS A 131 -27.98 -13.93 -8.80
C LYS A 131 -26.99 -12.94 -8.18
N PRO A 132 -26.86 -11.72 -8.69
CA PRO A 132 -26.01 -10.72 -8.04
C PRO A 132 -26.30 -10.55 -6.56
N LEU A 133 -25.26 -10.31 -5.77
CA LEU A 133 -25.40 -9.84 -4.39
C LEU A 133 -25.75 -8.34 -4.44
N GLU A 134 -26.90 -7.97 -3.89
CA GLU A 134 -27.36 -6.57 -3.88
C GLU A 134 -26.79 -5.86 -2.65
N VAL A 135 -25.98 -4.81 -2.85
CA VAL A 135 -25.33 -4.09 -1.75
C VAL A 135 -25.62 -2.59 -1.80
N PRO A 136 -26.09 -1.98 -0.71
CA PRO A 136 -26.17 -0.53 -0.61
C PRO A 136 -24.78 0.05 -0.33
N VAL A 137 -24.41 1.10 -1.05
CA VAL A 137 -23.17 1.84 -0.85
C VAL A 137 -23.47 3.34 -0.72
N PRO A 138 -22.65 4.11 0.01
CA PRO A 138 -22.77 5.56 0.03
C PRO A 138 -22.69 6.14 -1.37
N ARG A 139 -23.37 7.27 -1.59
CA ARG A 139 -23.18 8.08 -2.79
C ARG A 139 -21.87 8.87 -2.65
N SER A 140 -20.74 8.19 -2.79
CA SER A 140 -19.44 8.84 -2.78
C SER A 140 -18.95 9.18 -4.19
N ARG A 141 -17.98 10.09 -4.25
CA ARG A 141 -17.38 10.57 -5.49
C ARG A 141 -16.41 9.53 -6.05
N THR A 142 -16.14 9.61 -7.35
CA THR A 142 -15.18 8.78 -8.06
C THR A 142 -13.92 9.58 -8.39
N PRO A 143 -12.73 8.98 -8.58
CA PRO A 143 -11.47 9.70 -8.80
C PRO A 143 -11.49 10.68 -9.97
N ASN A 144 -12.29 10.40 -11.02
CA ASN A 144 -12.38 11.23 -12.22
C ASN A 144 -13.02 12.61 -12.00
N THR A 145 -13.51 12.91 -10.80
CA THR A 145 -14.11 14.21 -10.45
C THR A 145 -13.30 14.99 -9.43
N VAL A 146 -12.12 14.47 -9.03
CA VAL A 146 -11.29 15.13 -8.02
C VAL A 146 -10.60 16.37 -8.59
N ASP A 147 -10.56 17.43 -7.78
CA ASP A 147 -9.70 18.60 -7.97
C ASP A 147 -8.79 18.74 -6.75
N ALA A 148 -7.55 18.27 -6.89
CA ALA A 148 -6.53 18.28 -5.85
C ALA A 148 -5.54 19.45 -6.02
N SER A 149 -5.92 20.50 -6.76
CA SER A 149 -5.05 21.66 -7.03
C SER A 149 -4.59 22.41 -5.76
N ASP A 150 -5.25 22.16 -4.63
CA ASP A 150 -4.85 22.69 -3.32
C ASP A 150 -3.55 22.10 -2.77
N LEU A 151 -3.05 20.97 -3.33
CA LEU A 151 -1.93 20.19 -2.79
C LEU A 151 -0.69 20.23 -3.69
N LEU A 152 0.49 20.39 -3.06
CA LEU A 152 1.79 20.19 -3.69
C LEU A 152 2.60 19.19 -2.86
N PHE A 153 2.90 18.04 -3.45
CA PHE A 153 3.62 16.95 -2.79
C PHE A 153 5.13 17.06 -3.04
N GLY A 154 5.93 16.67 -2.04
CA GLY A 154 7.37 16.53 -2.12
C GLY A 154 7.82 15.13 -1.74
N ILE A 155 8.53 14.46 -2.63
CA ILE A 155 9.05 13.10 -2.43
C ILE A 155 10.53 13.07 -2.81
N SER A 156 11.33 12.30 -2.06
CA SER A 156 12.72 12.00 -2.40
C SER A 156 12.92 10.49 -2.51
N THR A 157 13.48 10.04 -3.64
CA THR A 157 13.75 8.62 -3.89
C THR A 157 14.93 8.44 -4.86
N THR A 158 15.23 7.22 -5.28
CA THR A 158 16.27 6.91 -6.27
C THR A 158 15.65 6.53 -7.61
N TYR A 159 16.40 6.77 -8.70
CA TYR A 159 15.99 6.32 -10.04
C TYR A 159 15.81 4.79 -10.11
N SER A 160 16.71 4.03 -9.46
CA SER A 160 16.61 2.57 -9.42
C SER A 160 15.31 2.08 -8.81
N ARG A 161 14.81 2.75 -7.74
CA ARG A 161 13.52 2.40 -7.13
C ARG A 161 12.32 2.71 -8.03
N LEU A 162 12.41 3.76 -8.86
CA LEU A 162 11.35 4.09 -9.82
C LEU A 162 11.28 3.12 -11.00
N THR A 163 12.40 2.50 -11.36
CA THR A 163 12.52 1.60 -12.52
C THR A 163 12.45 0.12 -12.15
N ASP A 164 12.45 -0.22 -10.87
CA ASP A 164 12.27 -1.58 -10.39
C ASP A 164 10.86 -2.08 -10.69
N GLU A 165 10.74 -3.28 -11.29
CA GLU A 165 9.44 -3.83 -11.72
C GLU A 165 8.54 -4.23 -10.55
N GLU A 166 9.12 -4.59 -9.38
CA GLU A 166 8.37 -5.11 -8.24
C GLU A 166 7.95 -4.02 -7.25
N ILE A 167 8.83 -3.05 -7.02
CA ILE A 167 8.66 -2.05 -5.96
C ILE A 167 8.42 -0.62 -6.44
N SER A 168 8.42 -0.38 -7.77
CA SER A 168 8.17 0.94 -8.34
C SER A 168 6.86 1.56 -7.81
N PRO A 169 6.90 2.77 -7.25
CA PRO A 169 5.71 3.43 -6.72
C PRO A 169 4.90 4.18 -7.79
N ILE A 170 5.34 4.19 -9.04
CA ILE A 170 4.76 5.08 -10.07
C ILE A 170 3.27 4.79 -10.32
N LYS A 171 2.85 3.50 -10.29
CA LYS A 171 1.44 3.15 -10.47
C LYS A 171 0.57 3.61 -9.28
N GLU A 172 1.11 3.53 -8.06
CA GLU A 172 0.46 4.04 -6.87
C GLU A 172 0.34 5.56 -6.94
N TRP A 173 1.40 6.26 -7.35
CA TRP A 173 1.37 7.72 -7.52
C TRP A 173 0.38 8.14 -8.61
N ALA A 174 0.30 7.42 -9.74
CA ALA A 174 -0.69 7.70 -10.77
C ALA A 174 -2.12 7.56 -10.25
N HIS A 175 -2.38 6.64 -9.30
CA HIS A 175 -3.70 6.48 -8.69
C HIS A 175 -4.17 7.75 -7.98
N TRP A 176 -3.30 8.42 -7.21
CA TRP A 176 -3.71 9.57 -6.39
C TRP A 176 -3.27 10.94 -6.93
N LEU A 177 -2.45 10.99 -8.02
CA LEU A 177 -2.04 12.23 -8.70
C LEU A 177 -2.78 12.46 -10.03
N THR A 178 -3.65 11.53 -10.43
CA THR A 178 -4.42 11.66 -11.67
C THR A 178 -5.91 11.45 -11.43
N ASP A 179 -6.70 11.74 -12.47
CA ASP A 179 -8.14 11.49 -12.51
C ASP A 179 -8.51 10.02 -12.78
N GLY A 180 -7.53 9.12 -12.78
CA GLY A 180 -7.70 7.71 -13.17
C GLY A 180 -7.86 7.46 -14.67
N ASN A 181 -7.86 8.52 -15.50
CA ASN A 181 -7.96 8.45 -16.95
C ASN A 181 -6.71 9.00 -17.68
N GLY A 182 -5.60 9.13 -16.95
CA GLY A 182 -4.33 9.61 -17.47
C GLY A 182 -4.26 11.14 -17.64
N LYS A 183 -5.04 11.89 -16.84
CA LYS A 183 -4.94 13.35 -16.74
C LYS A 183 -4.66 13.73 -15.28
N SER A 184 -3.90 14.80 -15.09
CA SER A 184 -3.68 15.37 -13.76
C SER A 184 -5.01 15.69 -13.07
N ASN A 185 -5.08 15.39 -11.77
CA ASN A 185 -6.17 15.82 -10.91
C ASN A 185 -5.92 17.21 -10.29
N GLY A 186 -4.88 17.92 -10.74
CA GLY A 186 -4.50 19.24 -10.25
C GLY A 186 -3.45 19.23 -9.15
N ALA A 187 -3.22 18.13 -8.44
CA ALA A 187 -2.10 18.02 -7.49
C ALA A 187 -0.76 18.11 -8.22
N GLY A 188 0.20 18.86 -7.65
CA GLY A 188 1.57 18.91 -8.15
C GLY A 188 2.50 17.99 -7.37
N LEU A 189 3.58 17.54 -8.01
CA LEU A 189 4.65 16.75 -7.39
C LEU A 189 6.02 17.39 -7.65
N VAL A 190 6.77 17.66 -6.60
CA VAL A 190 8.21 17.96 -6.63
C VAL A 190 8.96 16.70 -6.25
N LEU A 191 9.61 16.07 -7.22
CA LEU A 191 10.35 14.84 -7.05
C LEU A 191 11.85 15.12 -7.00
N ARG A 192 12.52 14.66 -5.93
CA ARG A 192 13.98 14.77 -5.77
C ARG A 192 14.60 13.39 -5.97
N LEU A 193 15.39 13.23 -7.07
CA LEU A 193 16.08 11.99 -7.36
C LEU A 193 17.51 12.04 -6.84
N ILE A 194 17.85 11.04 -6.01
CA ILE A 194 19.17 10.92 -5.38
C ILE A 194 20.16 10.38 -6.42
N ASP A 195 21.25 11.13 -6.63
CA ASP A 195 22.37 10.80 -7.52
C ASP A 195 21.97 10.46 -8.97
N ALA A 196 20.84 10.97 -9.43
CA ALA A 196 20.37 10.73 -10.80
C ALA A 196 21.15 11.57 -11.82
N THR A 197 21.40 10.99 -12.97
CA THR A 197 21.98 11.69 -14.14
C THR A 197 20.94 12.60 -14.80
N VAL A 198 21.38 13.49 -15.67
CA VAL A 198 20.48 14.38 -16.41
C VAL A 198 19.49 13.58 -17.25
N GLU A 199 19.97 12.52 -17.89
CA GLU A 199 19.16 11.62 -18.72
C GLU A 199 18.07 10.92 -17.89
N GLU A 200 18.42 10.43 -16.68
CA GLU A 200 17.46 9.80 -15.76
C GLU A 200 16.40 10.78 -15.24
N LEU A 201 16.76 12.03 -15.01
CA LEU A 201 15.82 13.09 -14.64
C LEU A 201 14.83 13.38 -15.78
N GLU A 202 15.33 13.53 -17.02
CA GLU A 202 14.51 13.80 -18.20
C GLU A 202 13.58 12.62 -18.53
N GLU A 203 14.08 11.38 -18.46
CA GLU A 203 13.29 10.18 -18.67
C GLU A 203 12.15 10.06 -17.63
N THR A 204 12.48 10.28 -16.35
CA THR A 204 11.48 10.24 -15.26
C THR A 204 10.43 11.33 -15.48
N GLN A 205 10.84 12.55 -15.77
CA GLN A 205 9.94 13.67 -16.05
C GLN A 205 8.98 13.34 -17.21
N ALA A 206 9.51 12.84 -18.32
CA ALA A 206 8.73 12.48 -19.49
C ALA A 206 7.73 11.35 -19.20
N LYS A 207 8.20 10.25 -18.59
CA LYS A 207 7.38 9.08 -18.26
C LYS A 207 6.21 9.44 -17.35
N MET A 208 6.44 10.22 -16.30
CA MET A 208 5.39 10.59 -15.36
C MET A 208 4.40 11.60 -15.97
N THR A 209 4.88 12.55 -16.78
CA THR A 209 4.03 13.48 -17.51
C THR A 209 3.13 12.76 -18.52
N ASP A 210 3.65 11.76 -19.23
CA ASP A 210 2.87 10.93 -20.16
C ASP A 210 1.76 10.13 -19.45
N MET A 211 1.96 9.80 -18.18
CA MET A 211 0.93 9.18 -17.33
C MET A 211 -0.10 10.17 -16.78
N GLY A 212 0.07 11.47 -17.03
CA GLY A 212 -0.83 12.53 -16.58
C GLY A 212 -0.47 13.12 -15.21
N ILE A 213 0.70 12.82 -14.67
CA ILE A 213 1.16 13.38 -13.39
C ILE A 213 1.79 14.76 -13.63
N ASP A 214 1.32 15.78 -12.92
CA ASP A 214 1.95 17.12 -12.89
C ASP A 214 3.18 17.06 -11.98
N VAL A 215 4.37 16.83 -12.57
CA VAL A 215 5.61 16.59 -11.83
C VAL A 215 6.72 17.52 -12.29
N LYS A 216 7.57 17.91 -11.34
CA LYS A 216 8.86 18.55 -11.59
C LYS A 216 9.95 17.71 -10.93
N VAL A 217 10.93 17.27 -11.71
CA VAL A 217 11.99 16.36 -11.25
C VAL A 217 13.30 17.14 -11.10
N TYR A 218 13.92 17.01 -9.93
CA TYR A 218 15.18 17.68 -9.59
C TYR A 218 16.20 16.70 -9.01
N PRO A 219 17.50 16.92 -9.20
CA PRO A 219 18.52 16.10 -8.55
C PRO A 219 18.64 16.42 -7.06
N THR A 220 19.14 15.46 -6.31
CA THR A 220 19.68 15.63 -4.96
C THR A 220 20.88 14.71 -4.77
N ASP A 221 21.73 15.00 -3.78
CA ASP A 221 23.02 14.35 -3.59
C ASP A 221 22.96 13.42 -2.36
N SER A 222 23.41 12.17 -2.49
CA SER A 222 23.50 11.21 -1.40
C SER A 222 24.51 11.59 -0.31
N SER A 223 25.50 12.44 -0.64
CA SER A 223 26.45 12.96 0.34
C SER A 223 25.82 13.89 1.38
N ILE A 224 24.63 14.45 1.06
CA ILE A 224 23.84 15.19 2.02
C ILE A 224 23.20 14.18 2.98
N GLU A 225 23.39 14.39 4.28
CA GLU A 225 22.82 13.52 5.31
C GLU A 225 21.28 13.40 5.16
N MET A 226 20.73 12.20 5.40
CA MET A 226 19.33 11.84 5.09
C MET A 226 18.33 12.79 5.76
N ALA A 227 18.51 13.10 7.06
CA ALA A 227 17.61 14.00 7.77
C ALA A 227 17.62 15.42 7.18
N LYS A 228 18.78 15.90 6.71
CA LYS A 228 18.90 17.17 6.01
C LYS A 228 18.23 17.14 4.65
N ARG A 229 18.38 16.03 3.87
CA ARG A 229 17.66 15.86 2.59
C ARG A 229 16.15 15.90 2.80
N TYR A 230 15.65 15.18 3.81
CA TYR A 230 14.23 15.19 4.16
C TYR A 230 13.74 16.61 4.50
N LEU A 231 14.41 17.30 5.43
CA LEU A 231 14.04 18.67 5.78
C LEU A 231 14.08 19.62 4.56
N SER A 232 15.01 19.40 3.61
CA SER A 232 15.17 20.23 2.42
C SER A 232 14.00 20.16 1.44
N LEU A 233 13.12 19.16 1.56
CA LEU A 233 11.90 19.08 0.75
C LEU A 233 10.99 20.27 1.02
N LEU A 234 10.87 20.72 2.28
CA LEU A 234 9.95 21.81 2.61
C LEU A 234 10.33 23.14 1.97
N PRO A 235 11.61 23.63 2.05
CA PRO A 235 12.01 24.82 1.29
C PRO A 235 11.93 24.61 -0.23
N ALA A 236 12.14 23.41 -0.74
CA ALA A 236 11.98 23.14 -2.18
C ALA A 236 10.52 23.32 -2.61
N LEU A 237 9.56 22.81 -1.83
CA LEU A 237 8.13 22.99 -2.05
C LEU A 237 7.72 24.46 -1.90
N TYR A 238 8.23 25.14 -0.87
CA TYR A 238 7.90 26.55 -0.62
C TYR A 238 8.41 27.48 -1.73
N ASN A 239 9.56 27.18 -2.33
CA ASN A 239 10.14 27.94 -3.43
C ASN A 239 9.59 27.54 -4.82
N ASP A 240 8.74 26.52 -4.90
CA ASP A 240 8.14 26.14 -6.19
C ASP A 240 7.15 27.22 -6.69
N THR A 241 7.21 27.51 -7.98
CA THR A 241 6.40 28.55 -8.62
C THR A 241 4.90 28.27 -8.56
N SER A 242 4.48 27.00 -8.44
CA SER A 242 3.07 26.61 -8.33
C SER A 242 2.50 26.81 -6.92
N ARG A 243 3.34 27.07 -5.91
CA ARG A 243 2.96 27.23 -4.52
C ARG A 243 1.83 28.27 -4.30
N GLU A 244 1.83 29.38 -5.05
CA GLU A 244 0.86 30.46 -4.88
C GLU A 244 -0.60 30.03 -5.08
N SER A 245 -0.81 28.94 -5.84
CA SER A 245 -2.14 28.35 -6.06
C SER A 245 -2.48 27.24 -5.07
N ARG A 246 -1.59 26.91 -4.12
CA ARG A 246 -1.74 25.78 -3.19
C ARG A 246 -2.22 26.25 -1.82
N LYS A 247 -2.87 25.36 -1.09
CA LYS A 247 -3.23 25.54 0.33
C LYS A 247 -2.29 24.79 1.26
N PHE A 248 -1.84 23.62 0.82
CA PHE A 248 -0.96 22.74 1.61
C PHE A 248 0.23 22.28 0.79
N LEU A 249 1.41 22.27 1.44
CA LEU A 249 2.60 21.57 1.01
C LEU A 249 2.67 20.26 1.78
N VAL A 250 2.95 19.16 1.09
CA VAL A 250 2.89 17.83 1.66
C VAL A 250 4.23 17.12 1.48
N MET A 251 4.84 16.68 2.57
CA MET A 251 6.00 15.80 2.52
C MET A 251 5.54 14.38 2.80
N CYS A 252 5.97 13.41 1.98
CA CYS A 252 5.70 11.99 2.19
C CYS A 252 6.81 11.12 1.59
N ASP A 253 6.82 9.86 1.97
CA ASP A 253 7.77 8.88 1.45
C ASP A 253 7.30 8.31 0.10
N ASP A 254 8.20 7.63 -0.61
CA ASP A 254 7.91 7.10 -1.93
C ASP A 254 6.93 5.89 -1.92
N ASP A 255 6.71 5.28 -0.77
CA ASP A 255 5.72 4.23 -0.54
C ASP A 255 4.50 4.70 0.28
N THR A 256 4.25 6.00 0.32
CA THR A 256 2.98 6.55 0.81
C THR A 256 1.89 6.37 -0.24
N PHE A 257 0.75 5.85 0.17
CA PHE A 257 -0.42 5.66 -0.71
C PHE A 257 -1.66 6.39 -0.16
N TYR A 258 -2.27 7.21 -0.99
CA TYR A 258 -3.53 7.91 -0.68
C TYR A 258 -4.68 7.23 -1.43
N PRO A 259 -5.50 6.40 -0.76
CA PRO A 259 -6.55 5.62 -1.43
C PRO A 259 -7.71 6.47 -1.95
N SER A 260 -7.94 7.66 -1.36
CA SER A 260 -9.09 8.52 -1.63
C SER A 260 -8.71 9.99 -1.53
N MET A 261 -8.53 10.64 -2.67
CA MET A 261 -8.16 12.07 -2.70
C MET A 261 -9.32 12.99 -2.33
N HIS A 262 -10.56 12.66 -2.65
CA HIS A 262 -11.71 13.46 -2.21
C HIS A 262 -11.84 13.45 -0.68
N ASN A 263 -11.72 12.27 -0.04
CA ASN A 263 -11.82 12.15 1.41
C ASN A 263 -10.68 12.90 2.10
N LEU A 264 -9.47 12.86 1.53
CA LEU A 264 -8.34 13.65 2.03
C LEU A 264 -8.61 15.16 1.96
N LEU A 265 -9.08 15.65 0.80
CA LEU A 265 -9.38 17.05 0.59
C LEU A 265 -10.53 17.54 1.48
N ASP A 266 -11.59 16.73 1.63
CA ASP A 266 -12.71 17.04 2.53
C ASP A 266 -12.23 17.16 3.98
N ARG A 267 -11.32 16.30 4.39
CA ARG A 267 -10.75 16.36 5.73
C ARG A 267 -9.88 17.60 5.93
N LEU A 268 -9.01 17.89 4.96
CA LEU A 268 -8.15 19.08 5.00
C LEU A 268 -8.96 20.39 4.94
N SER A 269 -10.10 20.41 4.26
CA SER A 269 -10.97 21.58 4.17
C SER A 269 -11.53 22.04 5.52
N GLN A 270 -11.48 21.20 6.55
CA GLN A 270 -11.93 21.53 7.90
C GLN A 270 -10.94 22.41 8.67
N TYR A 271 -9.72 22.58 8.15
CA TYR A 271 -8.67 23.38 8.76
C TYR A 271 -8.52 24.73 8.06
N ASP A 272 -8.26 25.80 8.82
CA ASP A 272 -7.95 27.11 8.25
C ASP A 272 -6.50 27.17 7.77
N TYR A 273 -6.27 26.89 6.50
CA TYR A 273 -4.94 26.88 5.86
C TYR A 273 -4.19 28.22 5.90
N ARG A 274 -4.85 29.32 6.32
CA ARG A 274 -4.25 30.64 6.47
C ARG A 274 -3.55 30.82 7.81
N THR A 275 -3.71 29.88 8.73
CA THR A 275 -3.00 29.81 10.02
C THR A 275 -1.82 28.84 9.94
N ASP A 276 -0.94 28.86 10.92
CA ASP A 276 0.16 27.92 11.02
C ASP A 276 -0.37 26.51 11.33
N LEU A 277 -0.23 25.59 10.40
CA LEU A 277 -0.69 24.20 10.56
C LEU A 277 0.45 23.21 10.27
N TYR A 278 0.68 22.33 11.23
CA TYR A 278 1.53 21.14 11.14
C TYR A 278 0.64 19.93 11.37
N ILE A 279 0.14 19.30 10.30
CA ILE A 279 -0.82 18.21 10.36
C ILE A 279 -0.11 16.89 10.00
N GLY A 280 -0.35 15.85 10.77
CA GLY A 280 0.20 14.52 10.54
C GLY A 280 -0.31 13.53 11.57
N THR A 281 0.31 12.37 11.63
CA THR A 281 -0.06 11.29 12.55
C THR A 281 1.13 10.78 13.34
N LEU A 282 0.83 10.09 14.45
CA LEU A 282 1.80 9.34 15.22
C LEU A 282 1.99 7.94 14.62
N SER A 283 3.10 7.28 14.96
CA SER A 283 3.24 5.84 14.71
C SER A 283 2.24 5.05 15.56
N GLU A 284 1.74 3.94 15.02
CA GLU A 284 0.95 2.96 15.77
C GLU A 284 1.81 2.17 16.77
N ASP A 285 3.13 2.12 16.56
CA ASP A 285 4.07 1.46 17.48
C ASP A 285 4.51 2.40 18.60
N VAL A 286 4.16 2.06 19.84
CA VAL A 286 4.55 2.83 21.04
C VAL A 286 6.07 2.95 21.19
N ASN A 287 6.86 1.95 20.77
CA ASN A 287 8.32 2.02 20.84
C ASN A 287 8.88 3.11 19.94
N ASN A 288 8.27 3.32 18.78
CA ASN A 288 8.65 4.43 17.89
C ASN A 288 8.34 5.78 18.53
N ILE A 289 7.19 5.89 19.21
CA ILE A 289 6.86 7.11 19.96
C ILE A 289 7.84 7.34 21.12
N GLN A 290 8.17 6.30 21.88
CA GLN A 290 9.12 6.41 23.00
C GLN A 290 10.53 6.77 22.54
N ARG A 291 10.96 6.22 21.40
CA ARG A 291 12.29 6.43 20.84
C ARG A 291 12.43 7.76 20.11
N HIS A 292 11.47 8.09 19.28
CA HIS A 292 11.56 9.21 18.35
C HIS A 292 10.76 10.44 18.81
N GLY A 293 9.79 10.24 19.71
CA GLY A 293 8.93 11.30 20.24
C GLY A 293 7.60 11.44 19.50
N SER A 294 6.78 12.37 19.98
CA SER A 294 5.46 12.66 19.43
C SER A 294 5.56 13.71 18.32
N GLN A 295 5.83 13.29 17.10
CA GLN A 295 5.84 14.12 15.89
C GLN A 295 4.95 13.51 14.80
N ALA A 296 4.71 14.24 13.72
CA ALA A 296 4.22 13.63 12.50
C ALA A 296 5.30 12.70 11.93
N PHE A 297 4.92 11.46 11.64
CA PHE A 297 5.77 10.49 10.95
C PHE A 297 5.62 10.69 9.43
N GLY A 298 6.75 10.87 8.73
CA GLY A 298 6.81 11.31 7.33
C GLY A 298 6.11 10.38 6.36
N GLY A 299 6.25 9.08 6.57
CA GLY A 299 5.65 8.09 5.70
C GLY A 299 4.13 8.11 5.64
N ALA A 300 3.46 8.56 6.70
CA ALA A 300 2.01 8.76 6.69
C ALA A 300 1.56 10.03 5.93
N GLY A 301 2.51 10.90 5.59
CA GLY A 301 2.27 12.22 5.04
C GLY A 301 2.20 13.32 6.10
N VAL A 302 2.94 14.40 5.85
CA VAL A 302 2.99 15.59 6.70
C VAL A 302 2.53 16.81 5.90
N PHE A 303 1.48 17.47 6.37
CA PHE A 303 0.84 18.57 5.68
C PHE A 303 1.16 19.89 6.38
N PHE A 304 1.63 20.84 5.61
CA PHE A 304 1.98 22.19 6.06
C PHE A 304 1.08 23.21 5.39
N SER A 305 0.51 24.12 6.16
CA SER A 305 -0.03 25.34 5.58
C SER A 305 1.11 26.22 5.02
N ILE A 306 0.80 27.05 4.05
CA ILE A 306 1.79 27.97 3.45
C ILE A 306 2.44 28.87 4.50
N PRO A 307 1.71 29.49 5.47
CA PRO A 307 2.33 30.33 6.49
C PRO A 307 3.36 29.60 7.37
N LEU A 308 3.09 28.35 7.75
CA LEU A 308 4.05 27.57 8.51
C LEU A 308 5.25 27.18 7.66
N ALA A 309 5.01 26.73 6.42
CA ALA A 309 6.07 26.35 5.50
C ALA A 309 7.06 27.49 5.24
N GLU A 310 6.57 28.72 5.10
CA GLU A 310 7.39 29.93 5.00
C GLU A 310 8.35 30.06 6.17
N LYS A 311 7.82 29.99 7.40
CA LYS A 311 8.63 30.14 8.62
C LYS A 311 9.72 29.08 8.75
N VAL A 312 9.39 27.84 8.42
CA VAL A 312 10.37 26.73 8.48
C VAL A 312 11.40 26.83 7.34
N ALA A 313 10.96 27.18 6.13
CA ALA A 313 11.86 27.38 4.99
C ALA A 313 12.89 28.50 5.25
N ASP A 314 12.46 29.61 5.82
CA ASP A 314 13.34 30.74 6.21
C ASP A 314 14.37 30.35 7.27
N LYS A 315 14.12 29.29 8.05
CA LYS A 315 14.99 28.80 9.10
C LYS A 315 15.81 27.57 8.71
N PHE A 316 15.71 27.10 7.47
CA PHE A 316 16.35 25.89 7.00
C PHE A 316 17.84 25.81 7.36
N ASP A 317 18.62 26.84 7.08
CA ASP A 317 20.06 26.84 7.35
C ASP A 317 20.36 26.75 8.86
N GLN A 318 19.53 27.36 9.70
CA GLN A 318 19.66 27.31 11.16
C GLN A 318 19.27 25.92 11.71
N CYS A 319 18.24 25.29 11.12
CA CYS A 319 17.74 23.96 11.50
C CYS A 319 18.59 22.81 10.96
N SER A 320 19.39 23.03 9.91
CA SER A 320 20.15 21.97 9.20
C SER A 320 21.65 22.03 9.47
N THR A 321 22.09 22.61 10.59
CA THR A 321 23.49 22.59 11.02
C THR A 321 23.88 21.18 11.48
N ALA A 322 25.17 20.85 11.43
CA ALA A 322 25.68 19.55 11.89
C ALA A 322 25.25 19.22 13.33
N GLU A 323 25.22 20.24 14.21
CA GLU A 323 24.77 20.10 15.60
C GLU A 323 23.28 19.72 15.66
N LYS A 324 22.41 20.41 14.90
CA LYS A 324 20.96 20.12 14.89
C LYS A 324 20.65 18.75 14.30
N ILE A 325 21.39 18.34 13.27
CA ILE A 325 21.31 17.00 12.68
C ILE A 325 21.66 15.94 13.73
N GLU A 326 22.78 16.11 14.45
CA GLU A 326 23.15 15.16 15.51
C GLU A 326 22.15 15.14 16.69
N GLU A 327 21.56 16.27 17.03
CA GLU A 327 20.47 16.30 18.03
C GLU A 327 19.21 15.50 17.60
N ALA A 328 19.04 15.22 16.30
CA ALA A 328 17.96 14.40 15.77
C ALA A 328 18.32 12.89 15.74
N ASN A 329 19.51 12.51 16.19
CA ASN A 329 20.00 11.14 16.25
C ASN A 329 19.46 10.43 17.50
N THR A 330 18.74 9.33 17.30
CA THR A 330 18.15 8.50 18.38
C THR A 330 18.87 7.16 18.55
N GLY A 331 20.11 7.06 18.03
CA GLY A 331 20.91 5.84 18.08
C GLY A 331 20.79 4.97 16.81
N TRP A 332 19.93 5.38 15.86
CA TRP A 332 19.74 4.73 14.55
C TRP A 332 20.10 5.66 13.39
N GLY A 333 20.88 6.70 13.66
CA GLY A 333 21.16 7.81 12.79
C GLY A 333 20.19 8.97 12.96
N PRO A 334 20.53 10.16 12.43
CA PRO A 334 19.66 11.31 12.44
C PRO A 334 18.34 11.05 11.69
N GLN A 335 17.23 11.47 12.28
CA GLN A 335 15.88 11.26 11.74
C GLN A 335 15.29 12.57 11.23
N GLY A 336 14.79 12.55 9.98
CA GLY A 336 14.23 13.72 9.32
C GLY A 336 13.01 14.30 10.02
N ASP A 337 12.11 13.44 10.48
CA ASP A 337 10.89 13.83 11.22
C ASP A 337 11.22 14.53 12.54
N ILE A 338 12.26 14.06 13.23
CA ILE A 338 12.71 14.67 14.49
C ILE A 338 13.35 16.03 14.21
N LEU A 339 14.19 16.11 13.18
CA LEU A 339 14.83 17.37 12.77
C LEU A 339 13.78 18.42 12.41
N LEU A 340 12.78 18.02 11.62
CA LEU A 340 11.65 18.87 11.22
C LEU A 340 10.85 19.34 12.45
N ARG A 341 10.45 18.43 13.34
CA ARG A 341 9.73 18.80 14.57
C ARG A 341 10.52 19.79 15.43
N LYS A 342 11.81 19.53 15.64
CA LYS A 342 12.68 20.43 16.41
C LYS A 342 12.76 21.82 15.77
N CYS A 343 12.89 21.89 14.46
CA CYS A 343 12.90 23.15 13.72
C CYS A 343 11.58 23.93 13.94
N ILE A 344 10.43 23.28 13.80
CA ILE A 344 9.12 23.90 14.03
C ILE A 344 9.01 24.43 15.46
N HIS A 345 9.33 23.63 16.47
CA HIS A 345 9.18 24.01 17.87
C HIS A 345 10.19 25.07 18.34
N GLU A 346 11.37 25.16 17.70
CA GLU A 346 12.38 26.17 18.03
C GLU A 346 12.01 27.55 17.47
N HIS A 347 11.31 27.58 16.35
CA HIS A 347 11.06 28.83 15.62
C HIS A 347 9.59 29.24 15.55
N THR A 348 8.68 28.41 16.07
CA THR A 348 7.22 28.70 16.07
C THR A 348 6.57 28.15 17.34
N GLU A 349 5.35 28.61 17.63
CA GLU A 349 4.49 28.05 18.69
C GLU A 349 3.58 26.92 18.17
N THR A 350 3.83 26.44 16.95
CA THR A 350 2.96 25.46 16.29
C THR A 350 3.21 24.06 16.87
N THR A 351 2.15 23.38 17.25
CA THR A 351 2.18 21.98 17.69
C THR A 351 1.54 21.06 16.66
N LEU A 352 1.77 19.75 16.79
CA LEU A 352 1.17 18.75 15.90
C LEU A 352 -0.36 18.79 15.99
N THR A 353 -1.02 19.01 14.86
CA THR A 353 -2.44 18.73 14.67
C THR A 353 -2.58 17.27 14.26
N LEU A 354 -3.01 16.43 15.22
CA LEU A 354 -3.10 14.99 15.02
C LEU A 354 -4.29 14.63 14.11
N LEU A 355 -3.99 13.95 13.00
CA LEU A 355 -4.97 13.38 12.07
C LEU A 355 -4.81 11.85 12.04
N ARG A 356 -5.60 11.14 12.86
CA ARG A 356 -5.45 9.69 13.08
C ARG A 356 -5.83 8.82 11.89
N GLU A 357 -6.55 9.37 10.93
CA GLU A 357 -6.90 8.69 9.69
C GLU A 357 -5.74 8.61 8.67
N LEU A 358 -4.64 9.34 8.92
CA LEU A 358 -3.35 9.08 8.29
C LEU A 358 -2.69 7.91 9.04
N HIS A 359 -2.05 6.97 8.32
CA HIS A 359 -1.53 5.76 8.92
C HIS A 359 -0.07 5.51 8.52
N GLN A 360 0.82 5.55 9.52
CA GLN A 360 2.23 5.20 9.37
C GLN A 360 2.41 3.69 9.17
N LEU A 361 1.56 2.90 9.81
CA LEU A 361 1.53 1.43 9.75
C LEU A 361 2.87 0.77 10.11
N ASP A 362 3.51 1.26 11.17
CA ASP A 362 4.67 0.61 11.78
C ASP A 362 4.25 -0.70 12.45
N ILE A 363 3.66 -1.60 11.67
CA ILE A 363 3.14 -2.88 12.11
C ILE A 363 3.83 -4.02 11.36
N GLN A 364 4.06 -5.13 12.05
CA GLN A 364 4.66 -6.34 11.51
C GLN A 364 3.66 -7.51 11.58
N GLY A 365 3.93 -8.58 10.84
CA GLY A 365 3.10 -9.77 10.84
C GLY A 365 1.89 -9.63 9.91
N ASP A 366 0.75 -10.20 10.32
CA ASP A 366 -0.47 -10.24 9.52
C ASP A 366 -1.25 -8.92 9.64
N PRO A 367 -1.39 -8.13 8.57
CA PRO A 367 -2.07 -6.85 8.61
C PRO A 367 -3.61 -6.96 8.57
N ALA A 368 -4.17 -8.16 8.53
CA ALA A 368 -5.60 -8.38 8.34
C ALA A 368 -6.45 -7.61 9.37
N GLY A 369 -6.01 -7.53 10.62
CA GLY A 369 -6.73 -6.78 11.64
C GLY A 369 -6.99 -5.34 11.26
N PHE A 370 -6.00 -4.66 10.69
CA PHE A 370 -6.14 -3.29 10.21
C PHE A 370 -7.06 -3.21 8.99
N TYR A 371 -6.73 -3.93 7.91
CA TYR A 371 -7.47 -3.83 6.64
C TYR A 371 -8.89 -4.41 6.70
N GLU A 372 -9.14 -5.31 7.63
CA GLU A 372 -10.48 -5.84 7.94
C GLU A 372 -11.21 -5.05 9.03
N GLY A 373 -10.63 -3.97 9.53
CA GLY A 373 -11.22 -3.14 10.60
C GLY A 373 -12.41 -2.28 10.15
N GLY A 374 -12.61 -2.13 8.84
CA GLY A 374 -13.64 -1.23 8.28
C GLY A 374 -13.30 0.24 8.41
N LEU A 375 -12.02 0.55 8.58
CA LEU A 375 -11.49 1.90 8.64
C LEU A 375 -11.64 2.61 7.29
N SER A 376 -11.50 3.94 7.31
CA SER A 376 -11.44 4.77 6.11
C SER A 376 -10.11 5.54 6.12
N PRO A 377 -8.99 4.88 5.76
CA PRO A 377 -7.68 5.50 5.81
C PRO A 377 -7.56 6.62 4.78
N LEU A 378 -6.94 7.73 5.18
CA LEU A 378 -6.57 8.82 4.28
C LEU A 378 -5.20 8.59 3.64
N SER A 379 -4.30 7.90 4.36
CA SER A 379 -3.02 7.44 3.83
C SER A 379 -2.65 6.08 4.39
N LEU A 380 -1.79 5.35 3.68
CA LEU A 380 -1.20 4.07 4.06
C LEU A 380 0.29 4.09 3.74
N HIS A 381 1.10 3.48 4.60
CA HIS A 381 2.54 3.40 4.45
C HIS A 381 3.04 1.99 4.83
N HIS A 382 4.32 1.66 4.55
CA HIS A 382 4.98 0.39 4.93
C HIS A 382 4.30 -0.90 4.43
N PHE A 383 3.49 -0.84 3.37
CA PHE A 383 2.72 -1.98 2.87
C PHE A 383 3.46 -2.86 1.85
N LYS A 384 4.72 -2.55 1.51
CA LYS A 384 5.50 -3.27 0.48
C LYS A 384 6.28 -4.47 1.02
N GLY A 385 6.16 -4.81 2.31
CA GLY A 385 6.85 -5.93 2.94
C GLY A 385 8.22 -5.56 3.51
N GLY A 386 9.21 -6.45 3.37
CA GLY A 386 10.50 -6.29 4.04
C GLY A 386 10.40 -6.59 5.53
N MET A 387 10.78 -5.64 6.39
CA MET A 387 10.61 -5.79 7.84
C MET A 387 9.20 -5.40 8.33
N TRP A 388 8.37 -4.85 7.45
CA TRP A 388 7.01 -4.42 7.74
C TRP A 388 5.98 -5.40 7.15
N HIS A 389 4.70 -5.07 7.24
CA HIS A 389 3.63 -5.87 6.67
C HIS A 389 3.59 -5.79 5.14
N LYS A 390 2.91 -6.77 4.52
CA LYS A 390 2.65 -6.78 3.08
C LYS A 390 1.15 -6.70 2.81
N ALA A 391 0.75 -5.75 1.99
CA ALA A 391 -0.62 -5.56 1.51
C ALA A 391 -0.60 -5.02 0.08
N ARG A 392 -1.78 -4.97 -0.57
CA ARG A 392 -1.95 -4.51 -1.95
C ARG A 392 -2.98 -3.38 -2.03
N PRO A 393 -2.70 -2.21 -1.42
CA PRO A 393 -3.69 -1.13 -1.36
C PRO A 393 -4.01 -0.54 -2.74
N TYR A 394 -3.08 -0.57 -3.70
CA TYR A 394 -3.34 -0.12 -5.07
C TYR A 394 -4.40 -1.00 -5.74
N GLU A 395 -4.23 -2.34 -5.71
CA GLU A 395 -5.21 -3.28 -6.24
C GLU A 395 -6.54 -3.17 -5.50
N GLY A 396 -6.49 -3.02 -4.17
CA GLY A 396 -7.68 -2.84 -3.34
C GLY A 396 -8.49 -1.60 -3.68
N ALA A 397 -7.80 -0.50 -3.96
CA ALA A 397 -8.44 0.77 -4.28
C ALA A 397 -9.06 0.79 -5.70
N GLN A 398 -8.77 -0.17 -6.59
CA GLN A 398 -9.38 -0.18 -7.93
C GLN A 398 -10.91 -0.20 -7.88
N VAL A 399 -11.51 -0.74 -6.84
CA VAL A 399 -12.98 -0.80 -6.69
C VAL A 399 -13.63 0.59 -6.61
N ILE A 400 -12.89 1.63 -6.20
CA ILE A 400 -13.42 3.00 -6.13
C ILE A 400 -13.85 3.55 -7.49
N HIS A 401 -13.28 3.05 -8.58
CA HIS A 401 -13.69 3.42 -9.93
C HIS A 401 -15.11 2.94 -10.27
N ALA A 402 -15.58 1.85 -9.64
CA ALA A 402 -16.94 1.37 -9.79
C ALA A 402 -17.89 2.06 -8.81
N CYS A 403 -17.73 1.90 -7.51
CA CYS A 403 -18.73 2.28 -6.51
C CYS A 403 -18.42 3.58 -5.74
N GLY A 404 -17.28 4.22 -5.98
CA GLY A 404 -16.85 5.46 -5.31
C GLY A 404 -15.87 5.23 -4.18
N GLU A 405 -15.22 6.30 -3.73
CA GLU A 405 -14.07 6.26 -2.83
C GLU A 405 -14.38 5.62 -1.46
N ASP A 406 -15.61 5.75 -0.95
CA ASP A 406 -16.03 5.15 0.32
C ASP A 406 -16.14 3.62 0.26
N CYS A 407 -16.07 3.00 -0.93
CA CYS A 407 -16.08 1.55 -1.07
C CYS A 407 -14.78 0.88 -0.62
N PHE A 408 -13.66 1.60 -0.63
CA PHE A 408 -12.38 1.04 -0.20
C PHE A 408 -12.45 0.66 1.29
N LEU A 409 -12.10 -0.58 1.61
CA LEU A 409 -12.17 -1.20 2.94
C LEU A 409 -13.56 -1.14 3.62
N GLN A 410 -14.62 -0.81 2.88
CA GLN A 410 -15.97 -0.98 3.41
C GLN A 410 -16.27 -2.48 3.57
N ARG A 411 -16.89 -2.85 4.69
CA ARG A 411 -17.22 -4.25 4.97
C ARG A 411 -18.68 -4.57 4.70
N PHE A 412 -18.90 -5.80 4.16
CA PHE A 412 -20.25 -6.34 3.92
C PHE A 412 -20.34 -7.73 4.55
N GLN A 413 -21.19 -7.87 5.57
CA GLN A 413 -21.47 -9.14 6.23
C GLN A 413 -22.67 -9.78 5.56
N THR A 414 -22.52 -11.01 5.04
CA THR A 414 -23.59 -11.78 4.39
C THR A 414 -24.27 -12.73 5.38
N ALA A 415 -25.42 -13.30 4.98
CA ALA A 415 -26.22 -14.16 5.85
C ALA A 415 -25.58 -15.52 6.15
N ASP A 416 -24.66 -15.97 5.31
CA ASP A 416 -23.89 -17.21 5.43
C ASP A 416 -22.52 -17.04 6.11
N ASP A 417 -22.40 -16.04 7.01
CA ASP A 417 -21.22 -15.76 7.83
C ASP A 417 -19.93 -15.42 7.05
N PHE A 418 -20.05 -14.91 5.82
CA PHE A 418 -18.93 -14.26 5.16
C PHE A 418 -18.87 -12.77 5.46
N ILE A 419 -17.65 -12.21 5.47
CA ILE A 419 -17.41 -10.76 5.48
C ILE A 419 -16.50 -10.42 4.32
N ILE A 420 -17.00 -9.59 3.43
CA ILE A 420 -16.19 -8.95 2.39
C ILE A 420 -15.58 -7.70 3.00
N SER A 421 -14.25 -7.65 3.17
CA SER A 421 -13.48 -6.43 3.42
C SER A 421 -13.00 -5.93 2.07
N ASN A 422 -13.78 -5.04 1.48
CA ASN A 422 -13.68 -4.70 0.07
C ASN A 422 -12.32 -4.12 -0.30
N GLY A 423 -11.60 -4.79 -1.18
CA GLY A 423 -10.24 -4.42 -1.58
C GLY A 423 -9.14 -5.02 -0.70
N PHE A 424 -9.48 -5.94 0.24
CA PHE A 424 -8.45 -6.64 1.01
C PHE A 424 -8.72 -8.15 1.12
N SER A 425 -9.85 -8.59 1.68
CA SER A 425 -10.12 -10.02 1.89
C SER A 425 -11.60 -10.37 1.85
N ILE A 426 -11.88 -11.67 1.67
CA ILE A 426 -13.17 -12.30 1.96
C ILE A 426 -12.92 -13.29 3.08
N ALA A 427 -13.46 -13.01 4.27
CA ALA A 427 -13.34 -13.87 5.44
C ALA A 427 -14.61 -14.68 5.67
N TYR A 428 -14.47 -15.98 5.96
CA TYR A 428 -15.54 -16.89 6.34
C TYR A 428 -15.40 -17.32 7.79
N TYR A 429 -16.50 -17.39 8.52
CA TYR A 429 -16.55 -17.76 9.92
C TYR A 429 -17.36 -19.06 10.10
N PRO A 430 -16.75 -20.25 9.96
CA PRO A 430 -17.46 -21.53 9.92
C PRO A 430 -18.21 -21.91 11.21
N LYS A 431 -17.92 -21.23 12.31
CA LYS A 431 -18.61 -21.41 13.61
C LYS A 431 -19.49 -20.22 13.99
N GLY A 432 -19.81 -19.38 13.00
CA GLY A 432 -20.57 -18.14 13.20
C GLY A 432 -19.78 -17.02 13.86
N ILE A 433 -20.39 -15.83 13.89
CA ILE A 433 -19.80 -14.60 14.44
C ILE A 433 -20.41 -14.35 15.83
N ASP A 434 -19.75 -14.86 16.88
CA ASP A 434 -20.16 -14.74 18.29
C ASP A 434 -19.29 -13.76 19.10
N PHE A 435 -18.56 -12.88 18.42
CA PHE A 435 -17.65 -11.89 18.99
C PHE A 435 -17.98 -10.49 18.47
N ASN A 436 -17.42 -9.45 19.10
CA ASN A 436 -17.63 -8.08 18.64
C ASN A 436 -16.85 -7.81 17.35
N ILE A 437 -17.54 -7.94 16.20
CA ILE A 437 -16.97 -7.75 14.87
C ILE A 437 -16.59 -6.30 14.57
N HIS A 438 -17.01 -5.33 15.39
CA HIS A 438 -16.63 -3.92 15.25
C HIS A 438 -15.27 -3.60 15.88
N GLN A 439 -14.75 -4.50 16.72
CA GLN A 439 -13.39 -4.38 17.23
C GLN A 439 -12.39 -4.91 16.22
N ILE A 440 -11.24 -4.24 16.12
CA ILE A 440 -10.13 -4.65 15.26
C ILE A 440 -9.54 -5.97 15.77
N GLU A 441 -9.35 -6.93 14.89
CA GLU A 441 -8.69 -8.19 15.22
C GLU A 441 -7.19 -7.97 15.41
N LYS A 442 -6.64 -8.35 16.55
CA LYS A 442 -5.21 -8.20 16.83
C LYS A 442 -4.40 -9.31 16.14
N THR A 443 -4.22 -9.22 14.83
CA THR A 443 -3.43 -10.18 14.02
C THR A 443 -1.98 -9.74 13.85
N PHE A 444 -1.71 -8.45 13.85
CA PHE A 444 -0.38 -7.87 13.71
C PHE A 444 0.39 -7.86 15.03
N THR A 445 1.71 -7.86 14.92
CA THR A 445 2.61 -7.80 16.06
C THR A 445 2.72 -6.35 16.54
N ALA A 446 2.32 -6.12 17.79
CA ALA A 446 2.62 -4.89 18.49
C ALA A 446 3.99 -4.99 19.18
N ALA A 447 4.56 -3.84 19.52
CA ALA A 447 5.69 -3.81 20.42
C ALA A 447 5.36 -4.53 21.74
N PRO A 448 6.30 -5.31 22.31
CA PRO A 448 6.02 -6.11 23.51
C PRO A 448 5.46 -5.30 24.69
N ASP A 449 5.86 -4.03 24.80
CA ASP A 449 5.50 -3.14 25.92
C ASP A 449 4.28 -2.25 25.66
N ASP A 450 3.67 -2.37 24.47
CA ASP A 450 2.51 -1.54 24.12
C ASP A 450 1.28 -1.92 24.95
N TYR A 451 1.10 -3.20 25.26
CA TYR A 451 -0.12 -3.70 25.92
C TYR A 451 -1.43 -3.21 25.28
N GLY A 452 -1.36 -2.78 23.99
CA GLY A 452 -2.48 -2.22 23.24
C GLY A 452 -2.69 -0.72 23.42
N TRP A 453 -1.91 -0.04 24.24
CA TRP A 453 -2.14 1.38 24.57
C TRP A 453 -2.15 2.28 23.33
N ASN A 454 -1.08 2.27 22.54
CA ASN A 454 -0.99 3.16 21.37
C ASN A 454 -1.87 2.64 20.22
N LEU A 455 -1.92 1.34 20.02
CA LEU A 455 -2.79 0.73 19.01
C LEU A 455 -4.27 1.01 19.29
N ASP A 456 -4.74 0.87 20.54
CA ASP A 456 -6.11 1.20 20.90
C ASP A 456 -6.41 2.70 20.72
N PHE A 457 -5.44 3.57 21.00
CA PHE A 457 -5.57 5.00 20.77
C PHE A 457 -5.65 5.35 19.28
N MET A 458 -4.79 4.74 18.45
CA MET A 458 -4.70 5.06 17.02
C MET A 458 -5.79 4.35 16.20
N LEU A 459 -6.10 3.09 16.51
CA LEU A 459 -6.95 2.23 15.69
C LEU A 459 -8.31 1.92 16.32
N GLY A 460 -8.45 2.11 17.65
CA GLY A 460 -9.63 1.76 18.42
C GLY A 460 -9.53 0.39 19.10
N PRO A 461 -10.59 -0.03 19.83
CA PRO A 461 -10.57 -1.23 20.65
C PRO A 461 -10.30 -2.50 19.84
N GLN A 462 -9.44 -3.37 20.38
CA GLN A 462 -9.03 -4.61 19.73
C GLN A 462 -9.68 -5.83 20.37
N ARG A 463 -9.79 -6.90 19.59
CA ARG A 463 -10.21 -8.24 20.00
C ARG A 463 -9.12 -9.27 19.73
N LYS A 464 -9.21 -10.43 20.37
CA LYS A 464 -8.31 -11.56 20.11
C LYS A 464 -8.35 -11.97 18.64
N ASN A 465 -7.19 -12.33 18.11
CA ASN A 465 -7.13 -12.92 16.78
C ASN A 465 -7.75 -14.33 16.78
N LEU A 466 -8.16 -14.77 15.60
CA LEU A 466 -8.74 -16.08 15.34
C LEU A 466 -7.81 -17.00 14.54
N LEU A 467 -6.54 -16.61 14.36
CA LEU A 467 -5.53 -17.44 13.71
C LEU A 467 -5.39 -18.77 14.47
N TRP A 468 -5.25 -19.84 13.76
CA TRP A 468 -5.11 -21.22 14.26
C TRP A 468 -6.26 -21.75 15.12
N THR A 469 -7.41 -21.11 15.09
CA THR A 469 -8.55 -21.55 15.91
C THR A 469 -9.58 -22.36 15.12
N GLY A 470 -9.45 -22.40 13.79
CA GLY A 470 -10.46 -22.95 12.90
C GLY A 470 -11.78 -22.17 12.90
N ARG A 471 -11.78 -20.94 13.41
CA ARG A 471 -12.97 -20.06 13.50
C ARG A 471 -13.03 -19.00 12.43
N LYS A 472 -11.95 -18.80 11.68
CA LYS A 472 -11.83 -17.87 10.57
C LYS A 472 -11.02 -18.51 9.46
N VAL A 473 -11.41 -18.24 8.24
CA VAL A 473 -10.69 -18.53 7.01
C VAL A 473 -10.79 -17.31 6.12
N ALA A 474 -9.73 -16.93 5.41
CA ALA A 474 -9.81 -15.80 4.51
C ALA A 474 -9.17 -16.09 3.15
N TRP A 475 -9.71 -15.47 2.13
CA TRP A 475 -9.13 -15.33 0.79
C TRP A 475 -8.61 -13.90 0.69
N GLU A 476 -7.36 -13.73 0.34
CA GLU A 476 -6.72 -12.42 0.18
C GLU A 476 -6.87 -11.90 -1.24
N LEU A 477 -7.06 -10.60 -1.38
CA LEU A 477 -7.06 -9.95 -2.70
C LEU A 477 -5.67 -10.06 -3.33
N MET A 478 -5.63 -10.67 -4.51
CA MET A 478 -4.39 -10.77 -5.30
C MET A 478 -4.39 -9.80 -6.47
N GLU A 479 -5.56 -9.58 -7.09
CA GLU A 479 -5.69 -8.74 -8.28
C GLU A 479 -7.02 -8.01 -8.30
N ALA A 480 -7.01 -6.81 -8.87
CA ALA A 480 -8.21 -6.10 -9.24
C ALA A 480 -8.02 -5.38 -10.58
N GLN A 481 -9.03 -5.41 -11.42
CA GLN A 481 -9.00 -4.82 -12.75
C GLN A 481 -10.29 -4.07 -13.06
N VAL A 482 -10.15 -2.81 -13.47
CA VAL A 482 -11.24 -2.04 -14.04
C VAL A 482 -11.48 -2.55 -15.46
N GLN A 483 -12.70 -3.01 -15.74
CA GLN A 483 -13.10 -3.54 -17.03
C GLN A 483 -13.56 -2.41 -17.96
N LYS A 484 -13.60 -2.69 -19.27
CA LYS A 484 -14.02 -1.72 -20.29
C LYS A 484 -15.44 -1.19 -20.12
N ASP A 485 -16.30 -1.96 -19.46
CA ASP A 485 -17.68 -1.60 -19.15
C ASP A 485 -17.84 -0.82 -17.84
N GLY A 486 -16.73 -0.51 -17.16
CA GLY A 486 -16.71 0.19 -15.89
C GLY A 486 -16.95 -0.71 -14.68
N SER A 487 -17.15 -2.01 -14.87
CA SER A 487 -17.14 -2.96 -13.76
C SER A 487 -15.72 -3.15 -13.22
N VAL A 488 -15.61 -3.63 -11.97
CA VAL A 488 -14.31 -3.99 -11.38
C VAL A 488 -14.34 -5.45 -10.98
N LYS A 489 -13.40 -6.21 -11.53
CA LYS A 489 -13.18 -7.61 -11.17
C LYS A 489 -12.07 -7.71 -10.16
N GLN A 490 -12.35 -8.37 -9.04
CA GLN A 490 -11.40 -8.67 -7.97
C GLN A 490 -11.21 -10.19 -7.88
N THR A 491 -9.96 -10.64 -7.78
CA THR A 491 -9.59 -12.04 -7.61
C THR A 491 -8.95 -12.23 -6.24
N TYR A 492 -9.54 -13.11 -5.44
CA TYR A 492 -9.09 -13.44 -4.09
C TYR A 492 -8.62 -14.88 -4.05
N ILE A 493 -7.51 -15.14 -3.38
CA ILE A 493 -6.88 -16.47 -3.30
C ILE A 493 -6.66 -16.86 -1.84
N ARG A 494 -6.94 -18.14 -1.54
CA ARG A 494 -6.57 -18.83 -0.32
C ARG A 494 -5.69 -20.02 -0.68
N LYS A 495 -4.50 -20.08 -0.11
CA LYS A 495 -3.58 -21.20 -0.31
C LYS A 495 -3.84 -22.31 0.70
N THR A 496 -3.68 -23.59 0.27
CA THR A 496 -3.80 -24.75 1.16
C THR A 496 -2.71 -24.82 2.20
N ASP A 497 -1.52 -24.30 1.90
CA ASP A 497 -0.36 -24.28 2.79
C ASP A 497 -0.35 -23.06 3.74
N ASP A 498 -1.35 -22.21 3.67
CA ASP A 498 -1.49 -21.08 4.60
C ASP A 498 -1.76 -21.59 6.02
N TYR A 499 -0.73 -21.51 6.85
CA TYR A 499 -0.74 -22.01 8.23
C TYR A 499 -1.74 -21.29 9.14
N ARG A 500 -2.21 -20.12 8.76
CA ARG A 500 -3.19 -19.35 9.54
C ARG A 500 -4.54 -20.08 9.66
N TRP A 501 -4.86 -20.92 8.67
CA TRP A 501 -6.13 -21.64 8.58
C TRP A 501 -5.98 -23.11 8.96
N THR A 502 -5.60 -23.33 10.23
CA THR A 502 -5.50 -24.65 10.85
C THR A 502 -6.19 -24.68 12.21
N TYR A 503 -6.43 -25.86 12.76
CA TYR A 503 -6.95 -26.06 14.10
C TYR A 503 -5.81 -26.14 15.12
N GLY A 504 -5.48 -25.00 15.73
CA GLY A 504 -4.42 -24.93 16.73
C GLY A 504 -3.01 -25.01 16.15
N GLU A 505 -2.01 -24.73 16.98
CA GLU A 505 -0.62 -24.74 16.60
C GLU A 505 -0.19 -26.18 16.21
N GLY A 506 0.23 -26.37 14.97
CA GLY A 506 0.53 -27.69 14.41
C GLY A 506 -0.72 -28.54 14.07
N GLY A 507 -1.90 -27.93 14.04
CA GLY A 507 -3.17 -28.59 13.73
C GLY A 507 -3.35 -29.00 12.28
N ASN A 508 -4.44 -29.72 12.02
CA ASN A 508 -4.76 -30.20 10.69
C ASN A 508 -5.16 -29.02 9.78
N ARG A 509 -4.78 -29.12 8.51
CA ARG A 509 -5.24 -28.20 7.47
C ARG A 509 -6.76 -28.25 7.35
N MET A 510 -7.38 -27.11 7.11
CA MET A 510 -8.82 -27.02 6.94
C MET A 510 -9.27 -27.31 5.50
N PHE A 511 -8.35 -27.28 4.54
CA PHE A 511 -8.63 -27.42 3.11
C PHE A 511 -7.59 -28.27 2.42
N GLU A 512 -8.01 -29.01 1.39
CA GLU A 512 -7.15 -29.85 0.56
C GLU A 512 -6.79 -29.16 -0.77
N LYS A 513 -7.54 -28.14 -1.18
CA LYS A 513 -7.36 -27.42 -2.45
C LYS A 513 -7.17 -25.93 -2.20
N ASP A 514 -6.44 -25.27 -3.08
CA ASP A 514 -6.41 -23.80 -3.13
C ASP A 514 -7.79 -23.27 -3.49
N GLY A 515 -8.15 -22.11 -2.95
CA GLY A 515 -9.44 -21.48 -3.21
C GLY A 515 -9.28 -20.18 -4.01
N VAL A 516 -10.04 -20.04 -5.08
CA VAL A 516 -10.10 -18.82 -5.91
C VAL A 516 -11.52 -18.26 -5.90
N LEU A 517 -11.68 -17.04 -5.43
CA LEU A 517 -12.95 -16.32 -5.44
C LEU A 517 -12.86 -15.08 -6.33
N GLU A 518 -13.83 -14.90 -7.22
CA GLU A 518 -13.95 -13.69 -8.02
C GLU A 518 -15.20 -12.88 -7.63
N LEU A 519 -15.00 -11.61 -7.30
CA LEU A 519 -16.09 -10.64 -7.18
C LEU A 519 -16.06 -9.69 -8.38
N VAL A 520 -17.24 -9.48 -9.00
CA VAL A 520 -17.39 -8.54 -10.11
C VAL A 520 -18.37 -7.45 -9.70
N TRP A 521 -17.84 -6.26 -9.43
CA TRP A 521 -18.63 -5.10 -9.01
C TRP A 521 -19.28 -4.43 -10.21
N ILE A 522 -20.62 -4.37 -10.21
CA ILE A 522 -21.42 -3.79 -11.30
C ILE A 522 -22.39 -2.75 -10.76
N SER A 523 -22.62 -1.69 -11.53
CA SER A 523 -23.63 -0.69 -11.18
C SER A 523 -25.05 -1.23 -11.36
N SER A 524 -25.97 -0.77 -10.51
CA SER A 524 -27.42 -1.00 -10.66
C SER A 524 -27.99 -0.28 -11.88
#